data_edfefee9418f3902a448a1fee01664c0
#
_entry.id   edfefee9418f3902a448a1fee01664c0
#
_cell.length_a   1.000
_cell.length_b   1.000
_cell.length_c   1.000
_cell.angle_alpha   90.00
_cell.angle_beta   90.00
_cell.angle_gamma   90.00
#
_symmetry.space_group_name_H-M   'P 1'
#
loop_
_entity.id
_entity.type
_entity.pdbx_description
1 polymer ?
#
loop_
_entity_poly.entity_id
_entity_poly.type
_entity_poly.pdbx_seq_one_letter_code
_entity_poly.pdbx_strand_id
1 'polypeptide(L)'
;MKAIDKYFFAGGKNMCTAATYKTKDFYFGRTLDYEFSYGNEIAITPRNYPFHFRHSDRVLDKHYAIIGMAHISDSYPLYYDAINEKGLGMAGLNFVGNAAYANPVSDKENIAQFEFIPWILSQCATLKEARRKLSCMNLTNTQFSENFPCAQLHWILADTSGCLVIESMKDGFHIYDNPVGVLTNNPPFPQQMFQLNNYQSLSPRQPKNTFAPGLELQSYSRGMGALGLPGDLSSASRFTKVAFTKMNSRSGDSELESVSQFFHILGSVDQQRGCCEVAENKYEITLYTSCCNAIKGIYYYNTYENHQINAVDMHRENLDTTALIRYPVLETQNILFQN
;
A
#
# COMPACT_ATOMS: atom_id res chain seq x y z
N MET A 1 -28.20 -2.27 -13.75
CA MET A 1 -27.54 -1.99 -12.46
C MET A 1 -28.09 -3.00 -11.46
N LYS A 2 -27.40 -4.13 -11.26
CA LYS A 2 -27.78 -5.13 -10.26
C LYS A 2 -27.46 -4.56 -8.88
N ALA A 3 -28.37 -4.70 -7.92
CA ALA A 3 -28.17 -4.28 -6.54
C ALA A 3 -26.87 -4.90 -6.02
N ILE A 4 -25.88 -4.06 -5.74
CA ILE A 4 -24.65 -4.44 -5.06
C ILE A 4 -25.08 -4.78 -3.64
N ASP A 5 -24.91 -6.03 -3.25
CA ASP A 5 -25.35 -6.55 -1.95
C ASP A 5 -24.78 -5.69 -0.82
N LYS A 6 -25.65 -5.10 -0.01
CA LYS A 6 -25.37 -4.28 1.19
C LYS A 6 -24.48 -4.96 2.25
N TYR A 7 -24.13 -6.22 2.05
CA TYR A 7 -23.37 -7.04 3.00
C TYR A 7 -21.84 -7.02 2.80
N PHE A 8 -21.34 -6.41 1.69
CA PHE A 8 -19.92 -6.50 1.35
C PHE A 8 -19.00 -5.45 1.98
N PHE A 9 -19.54 -4.34 2.47
CA PHE A 9 -18.73 -3.31 3.16
C PHE A 9 -18.47 -3.56 4.65
N ALA A 10 -19.17 -4.51 5.25
CA ALA A 10 -19.05 -4.85 6.67
C ALA A 10 -18.18 -6.10 6.85
N GLY A 11 -16.87 -5.96 6.84
CA GLY A 11 -15.97 -6.91 7.50
C GLY A 11 -15.33 -8.01 6.66
N GLY A 12 -15.16 -7.87 5.36
CA GLY A 12 -14.27 -8.76 4.58
C GLY A 12 -12.84 -8.63 5.10
N LYS A 13 -12.17 -9.76 5.44
CA LYS A 13 -10.76 -9.78 5.86
C LYS A 13 -9.84 -9.70 4.64
N ASN A 14 -10.04 -8.69 3.77
CA ASN A 14 -9.27 -8.52 2.55
C ASN A 14 -7.79 -8.28 2.86
N MET A 15 -6.93 -8.78 2.00
CA MET A 15 -5.50 -8.77 2.20
C MET A 15 -4.83 -7.68 1.36
N CYS A 16 -3.72 -7.20 1.81
CA CYS A 16 -2.93 -6.17 1.15
C CYS A 16 -1.49 -6.26 1.64
N THR A 17 -0.56 -5.84 0.80
CA THR A 17 0.84 -5.72 1.20
C THR A 17 1.42 -4.45 0.61
N ALA A 18 2.00 -3.57 1.42
CA ALA A 18 2.70 -2.39 0.96
C ALA A 18 4.18 -2.46 1.33
N ALA A 19 5.01 -1.89 0.47
CA ALA A 19 6.45 -1.86 0.69
C ALA A 19 7.08 -0.55 0.20
N THR A 20 8.24 -0.24 0.75
CA THR A 20 9.18 0.75 0.24
C THR A 20 10.40 0.04 -0.32
N TYR A 21 11.09 0.65 -1.28
CA TYR A 21 12.39 0.17 -1.75
C TYR A 21 13.27 1.35 -2.13
N LYS A 22 14.50 1.33 -1.72
CA LYS A 22 15.45 2.41 -1.98
C LYS A 22 16.66 1.88 -2.71
N THR A 23 16.93 2.44 -3.87
CA THR A 23 18.14 2.27 -4.66
C THR A 23 18.76 3.65 -4.88
N LYS A 24 19.02 4.06 -6.10
CA LYS A 24 19.32 5.44 -6.45
C LYS A 24 18.09 6.36 -6.21
N ASP A 25 16.92 5.88 -6.62
CA ASP A 25 15.64 6.55 -6.38
C ASP A 25 14.90 5.87 -5.20
N PHE A 26 13.75 6.43 -4.82
CA PHE A 26 12.88 5.89 -3.79
C PHE A 26 11.58 5.39 -4.41
N TYR A 27 11.24 4.14 -4.10
CA TYR A 27 10.06 3.45 -4.60
C TYR A 27 9.10 3.13 -3.47
N PHE A 28 7.82 3.30 -3.77
CA PHE A 28 6.71 3.04 -2.86
C PHE A 28 5.58 2.37 -3.63
N GLY A 29 4.92 1.38 -3.05
CA GLY A 29 3.78 0.73 -3.71
C GLY A 29 3.18 -0.39 -2.89
N ARG A 30 2.18 -1.06 -3.49
CA ARG A 30 1.41 -2.09 -2.80
C ARG A 30 0.85 -3.15 -3.74
N THR A 31 0.39 -4.30 -3.17
CA THR A 31 -0.64 -5.15 -3.76
C THR A 31 -2.01 -4.76 -3.21
N LEU A 32 -3.05 -4.73 -4.04
CA LEU A 32 -4.45 -4.71 -3.62
C LEU A 32 -5.02 -6.10 -3.84
N ASP A 33 -5.29 -6.81 -2.76
CA ASP A 33 -5.81 -8.17 -2.82
C ASP A 33 -7.31 -8.14 -2.46
N TYR A 34 -8.16 -8.58 -3.38
CA TYR A 34 -9.61 -8.52 -3.24
C TYR A 34 -10.30 -9.53 -4.16
N GLU A 35 -11.58 -9.82 -3.94
CA GLU A 35 -12.34 -10.74 -4.78
C GLU A 35 -12.95 -10.07 -6.02
N PHE A 36 -13.00 -8.74 -6.08
CA PHE A 36 -13.51 -7.97 -7.22
C PHE A 36 -12.98 -6.53 -7.23
N SER A 37 -12.96 -5.90 -8.41
CA SER A 37 -12.60 -4.48 -8.56
C SER A 37 -13.83 -3.58 -8.41
N TYR A 38 -13.66 -2.45 -7.72
CA TYR A 38 -14.65 -1.36 -7.64
C TYR A 38 -14.62 -0.42 -8.85
N GLY A 39 -13.81 -0.71 -9.87
CA GLY A 39 -13.55 0.20 -10.99
C GLY A 39 -12.37 1.11 -10.66
N ASN A 40 -11.19 0.51 -10.55
CA ASN A 40 -9.95 1.21 -10.21
C ASN A 40 -9.45 2.00 -11.41
N GLU A 41 -8.94 3.21 -11.16
CA GLU A 41 -8.32 4.08 -12.16
C GLU A 41 -7.06 4.71 -11.59
N ILE A 42 -6.09 5.03 -12.45
CA ILE A 42 -5.02 5.92 -12.05
C ILE A 42 -5.57 7.34 -12.14
N ALA A 43 -5.54 8.05 -11.01
CA ALA A 43 -6.00 9.43 -10.92
C ALA A 43 -4.83 10.36 -10.60
N ILE A 44 -4.75 11.48 -11.33
CA ILE A 44 -3.91 12.61 -10.96
C ILE A 44 -4.84 13.71 -10.45
N THR A 45 -4.61 14.13 -9.21
CA THR A 45 -5.23 15.32 -8.64
C THR A 45 -4.26 16.50 -8.84
N PRO A 46 -4.54 17.42 -9.77
CA PRO A 46 -3.67 18.56 -10.04
C PRO A 46 -3.64 19.56 -8.88
N ARG A 47 -2.66 20.47 -8.89
CA ARG A 47 -2.41 21.45 -7.80
C ARG A 47 -3.58 22.37 -7.47
N ASN A 48 -4.45 22.64 -8.46
CA ASN A 48 -5.59 23.53 -8.28
C ASN A 48 -6.94 22.79 -8.23
N TYR A 49 -6.93 21.46 -8.07
CA TYR A 49 -8.15 20.70 -7.83
C TYR A 49 -8.74 21.11 -6.47
N PRO A 50 -10.03 21.51 -6.37
CA PRO A 50 -10.60 21.97 -5.12
C PRO A 50 -10.98 20.80 -4.20
N PHE A 51 -10.20 20.55 -3.16
CA PHE A 51 -10.61 19.60 -2.11
C PHE A 51 -11.58 20.24 -1.13
N HIS A 52 -12.75 19.63 -0.97
CA HIS A 52 -13.77 19.93 0.01
C HIS A 52 -13.75 18.86 1.10
N PHE A 53 -12.95 19.05 2.15
CA PHE A 53 -12.90 18.12 3.28
C PHE A 53 -14.14 18.25 4.16
N ARG A 54 -14.72 17.11 4.60
CA ARG A 54 -16.02 17.03 5.29
C ARG A 54 -16.17 17.89 6.53
N HIS A 55 -15.07 18.10 7.24
CA HIS A 55 -15.05 18.87 8.49
C HIS A 55 -14.35 20.22 8.37
N SER A 56 -14.18 20.72 7.15
CA SER A 56 -13.55 22.01 6.90
C SER A 56 -14.51 22.93 6.14
N ASP A 57 -14.71 24.14 6.63
CA ASP A 57 -15.44 25.19 5.91
C ASP A 57 -14.60 25.82 4.78
N ARG A 58 -13.32 25.48 4.72
CA ARG A 58 -12.37 26.02 3.73
C ARG A 58 -12.12 24.99 2.63
N VAL A 59 -12.19 25.46 1.39
CA VAL A 59 -11.74 24.71 0.22
C VAL A 59 -10.23 24.78 0.16
N LEU A 60 -9.57 23.63 -0.01
CA LEU A 60 -8.15 23.57 -0.31
C LEU A 60 -7.98 23.58 -1.83
N ASP A 61 -7.78 24.76 -2.41
CA ASP A 61 -7.71 25.02 -3.85
C ASP A 61 -6.28 25.18 -4.38
N LYS A 62 -5.27 25.08 -3.51
CA LYS A 62 -3.84 25.08 -3.86
C LYS A 62 -3.10 24.08 -2.98
N HIS A 63 -2.53 23.09 -3.59
CA HIS A 63 -1.87 21.99 -2.90
C HIS A 63 -0.85 21.26 -3.80
N TYR A 64 -0.14 20.27 -3.29
CA TYR A 64 0.72 19.42 -4.09
C TYR A 64 -0.10 18.51 -4.99
N ALA A 65 0.33 18.32 -6.24
CA ALA A 65 -0.26 17.34 -7.14
C ALA A 65 -0.05 15.92 -6.58
N ILE A 66 -1.05 15.07 -6.79
CA ILE A 66 -1.08 13.68 -6.29
C ILE A 66 -1.34 12.75 -7.47
N ILE A 67 -0.65 11.62 -7.54
CA ILE A 67 -0.96 10.51 -8.45
C ILE A 67 -1.10 9.22 -7.66
N GLY A 68 -2.10 8.42 -8.00
CA GLY A 68 -2.33 7.13 -7.33
C GLY A 68 -3.44 6.31 -7.95
N MET A 69 -3.63 5.10 -7.43
CA MET A 69 -4.78 4.27 -7.76
C MET A 69 -5.96 4.66 -6.89
N ALA A 70 -7.10 4.92 -7.51
CA ALA A 70 -8.30 5.38 -6.83
C ALA A 70 -9.57 4.77 -7.42
N HIS A 71 -10.62 4.71 -6.61
CA HIS A 71 -12.00 4.66 -7.10
C HIS A 71 -12.53 6.09 -7.17
N ILE A 72 -13.08 6.49 -8.32
CA ILE A 72 -13.64 7.82 -8.50
C ILE A 72 -15.14 7.79 -8.29
N SER A 73 -15.60 8.47 -7.25
CA SER A 73 -17.04 8.63 -6.95
C SER A 73 -17.37 10.10 -6.79
N ASP A 74 -18.42 10.56 -7.49
CA ASP A 74 -18.86 11.98 -7.46
C ASP A 74 -17.71 12.97 -7.71
N SER A 75 -16.84 12.64 -8.67
CA SER A 75 -15.61 13.40 -9.00
C SER A 75 -14.59 13.46 -7.86
N TYR A 76 -14.75 12.71 -6.77
CA TYR A 76 -13.80 12.64 -5.66
C TYR A 76 -12.92 11.37 -5.79
N PRO A 77 -11.58 11.49 -5.66
CA PRO A 77 -10.67 10.37 -5.73
C PRO A 77 -10.54 9.68 -4.36
N LEU A 78 -11.13 8.49 -4.23
CA LEU A 78 -10.96 7.61 -3.09
C LEU A 78 -9.68 6.79 -3.30
N TYR A 79 -8.54 7.33 -2.88
CA TYR A 79 -7.23 6.72 -3.10
C TYR A 79 -7.02 5.46 -2.23
N TYR A 80 -6.53 4.40 -2.85
CA TYR A 80 -6.00 3.20 -2.16
C TYR A 80 -4.53 3.38 -1.79
N ASP A 81 -3.74 3.92 -2.72
CA ASP A 81 -2.35 4.31 -2.58
C ASP A 81 -2.04 5.46 -3.53
N ALA A 82 -1.13 6.34 -3.11
CA ALA A 82 -0.72 7.47 -3.91
C ALA A 82 0.64 8.01 -3.48
N ILE A 83 1.25 8.79 -4.36
CA ILE A 83 2.38 9.66 -4.07
C ILE A 83 2.04 11.10 -4.44
N ASN A 84 2.68 12.06 -3.80
CA ASN A 84 2.62 13.45 -4.27
C ASN A 84 3.89 13.83 -5.06
N GLU A 85 3.83 14.99 -5.71
CA GLU A 85 4.93 15.54 -6.50
C GLU A 85 6.21 15.87 -5.70
N LYS A 86 6.17 15.79 -4.37
CA LYS A 86 7.30 15.99 -3.46
C LYS A 86 7.95 14.69 -3.02
N GLY A 87 7.38 13.55 -3.42
CA GLY A 87 7.94 12.24 -3.14
C GLY A 87 7.46 11.61 -1.83
N LEU A 88 6.42 12.14 -1.21
CA LEU A 88 5.76 11.50 -0.08
C LEU A 88 4.73 10.50 -0.60
N GLY A 89 4.77 9.25 -0.10
CA GLY A 89 3.86 8.17 -0.48
C GLY A 89 3.02 7.69 0.69
N MET A 90 1.74 7.35 0.44
CA MET A 90 0.82 6.83 1.43
C MET A 90 -0.10 5.76 0.84
N ALA A 91 -0.38 4.71 1.62
CA ALA A 91 -1.34 3.67 1.25
C ALA A 91 -2.17 3.25 2.46
N GLY A 92 -3.46 2.96 2.22
CA GLY A 92 -4.37 2.39 3.22
C GLY A 92 -4.53 0.88 3.00
N LEU A 93 -4.42 0.10 4.06
CA LEU A 93 -4.54 -1.35 4.05
C LEU A 93 -5.62 -1.79 5.05
N ASN A 94 -6.33 -2.88 4.78
CA ASN A 94 -7.37 -3.38 5.66
C ASN A 94 -6.83 -3.75 7.05
N PHE A 95 -7.55 -3.28 8.07
CA PHE A 95 -7.22 -3.47 9.48
C PHE A 95 -8.47 -3.86 10.30
N VAL A 96 -9.20 -4.81 9.76
CA VAL A 96 -10.54 -5.21 10.22
C VAL A 96 -10.51 -5.72 11.65
N GLY A 97 -11.44 -5.18 12.47
CA GLY A 97 -11.58 -5.53 13.89
C GLY A 97 -10.65 -4.77 14.84
N ASN A 98 -9.60 -4.11 14.31
CA ASN A 98 -8.67 -3.30 15.11
C ASN A 98 -8.91 -1.80 14.89
N ALA A 99 -9.22 -1.38 13.65
CA ALA A 99 -9.47 0.03 13.35
C ALA A 99 -10.65 0.58 14.15
N ALA A 100 -10.47 1.75 14.76
CA ALA A 100 -11.49 2.49 15.45
C ALA A 100 -11.30 4.00 15.19
N TYR A 101 -12.36 4.67 14.80
CA TYR A 101 -12.36 6.11 14.50
C TYR A 101 -13.22 6.86 15.51
N ALA A 102 -12.82 8.07 15.83
CA ALA A 102 -13.50 8.89 16.82
C ALA A 102 -14.67 9.69 16.24
N ASN A 103 -15.50 10.26 17.11
CA ASN A 103 -16.39 11.32 16.72
C ASN A 103 -15.59 12.63 16.52
N PRO A 104 -16.09 13.58 15.72
CA PRO A 104 -15.48 14.91 15.62
C PRO A 104 -15.33 15.59 16.98
N VAL A 105 -14.21 16.29 17.18
CA VAL A 105 -13.89 17.07 18.39
C VAL A 105 -13.54 18.51 18.03
N SER A 106 -13.73 19.45 18.93
CA SER A 106 -13.59 20.90 18.64
C SER A 106 -12.15 21.41 18.68
N ASP A 107 -11.23 20.68 19.30
CA ASP A 107 -9.86 21.12 19.59
C ASP A 107 -8.82 20.54 18.61
N LYS A 108 -9.27 19.78 17.60
CA LYS A 108 -8.41 19.13 16.60
C LYS A 108 -8.95 19.31 15.19
N GLU A 109 -8.06 19.15 14.23
CA GLU A 109 -8.43 19.08 12.81
C GLU A 109 -9.10 17.71 12.53
N ASN A 110 -10.41 17.71 12.32
CA ASN A 110 -11.20 16.51 12.07
C ASN A 110 -11.09 16.10 10.61
N ILE A 111 -10.72 14.86 10.33
CA ILE A 111 -10.54 14.32 8.99
C ILE A 111 -11.35 13.03 8.86
N ALA A 112 -12.18 12.94 7.84
CA ALA A 112 -12.86 11.69 7.53
C ALA A 112 -11.85 10.64 7.05
N GLN A 113 -12.09 9.38 7.39
CA GLN A 113 -11.17 8.29 7.11
C GLN A 113 -10.82 8.20 5.60
N PHE A 114 -11.77 8.39 4.70
CA PHE A 114 -11.56 8.31 3.25
C PHE A 114 -10.78 9.51 2.68
N GLU A 115 -10.69 10.62 3.41
CA GLU A 115 -9.94 11.83 3.06
C GLU A 115 -8.47 11.79 3.48
N PHE A 116 -8.08 10.79 4.28
CA PHE A 116 -6.81 10.81 4.99
C PHE A 116 -5.60 10.82 4.05
N ILE A 117 -5.62 10.01 2.98
CA ILE A 117 -4.55 10.01 1.98
C ILE A 117 -4.44 11.35 1.27
N PRO A 118 -5.49 11.89 0.62
CA PRO A 118 -5.39 13.17 -0.05
C PRO A 118 -5.12 14.34 0.92
N TRP A 119 -5.61 14.28 2.15
CA TRP A 119 -5.38 15.34 3.14
C TRP A 119 -3.89 15.44 3.55
N ILE A 120 -3.20 14.33 3.73
CA ILE A 120 -1.76 14.31 4.01
C ILE A 120 -0.97 14.70 2.77
N LEU A 121 -1.21 14.03 1.63
CA LEU A 121 -0.38 14.19 0.45
C LEU A 121 -0.53 15.56 -0.22
N SER A 122 -1.68 16.21 -0.09
CA SER A 122 -1.91 17.55 -0.62
C SER A 122 -1.14 18.64 0.12
N GLN A 123 -0.80 18.42 1.41
CA GLN A 123 -0.31 19.50 2.28
C GLN A 123 1.08 19.27 2.86
N CYS A 124 1.61 18.03 2.78
CA CYS A 124 2.90 17.68 3.37
C CYS A 124 3.90 17.31 2.26
N ALA A 125 5.06 17.97 2.24
CA ALA A 125 6.14 17.64 1.32
C ALA A 125 7.04 16.50 1.84
N THR A 126 7.06 16.29 3.15
CA THR A 126 8.00 15.38 3.81
C THR A 126 7.32 14.59 4.93
N LEU A 127 7.92 13.43 5.27
CA LEU A 127 7.52 12.62 6.42
C LEU A 127 7.55 13.41 7.74
N LYS A 128 8.51 14.33 7.88
CA LYS A 128 8.63 15.20 9.05
C LYS A 128 7.46 16.18 9.16
N GLU A 129 7.00 16.77 8.06
CA GLU A 129 5.82 17.64 8.03
C GLU A 129 4.56 16.84 8.33
N ALA A 130 4.42 15.68 7.71
CA ALA A 130 3.30 14.79 7.97
C ALA A 130 3.21 14.38 9.44
N ARG A 131 4.33 14.00 10.08
CA ARG A 131 4.35 13.66 11.51
C ARG A 131 3.85 14.81 12.40
N ARG A 132 4.21 16.07 12.09
CA ARG A 132 3.69 17.24 12.81
C ARG A 132 2.19 17.41 12.60
N LYS A 133 1.73 17.24 11.36
CA LYS A 133 0.30 17.39 11.03
C LYS A 133 -0.54 16.28 11.71
N LEU A 134 -0.04 15.07 11.75
CA LEU A 134 -0.67 13.92 12.43
C LEU A 134 -0.88 14.15 13.94
N SER A 135 -0.02 14.93 14.61
CA SER A 135 -0.16 15.19 16.05
C SER A 135 -1.32 16.12 16.42
N CYS A 136 -1.89 16.86 15.46
CA CYS A 136 -2.94 17.85 15.67
C CYS A 136 -4.30 17.41 15.09
N MET A 137 -4.40 16.21 14.50
CA MET A 137 -5.60 15.74 13.85
C MET A 137 -6.44 14.79 14.72
N ASN A 138 -7.67 14.60 14.30
CA ASN A 138 -8.59 13.57 14.76
C ASN A 138 -9.17 12.82 13.55
N LEU A 139 -8.96 11.50 13.50
CA LEU A 139 -9.50 10.67 12.42
C LEU A 139 -10.93 10.27 12.78
N THR A 140 -11.89 10.67 11.94
CA THR A 140 -13.31 10.53 12.26
C THR A 140 -13.98 9.34 11.58
N ASN A 141 -15.07 8.88 12.19
CA ASN A 141 -15.95 7.84 11.69
C ASN A 141 -16.95 8.34 10.62
N THR A 142 -16.66 9.46 9.98
CA THR A 142 -17.49 10.06 8.93
C THR A 142 -17.37 9.23 7.66
N GLN A 143 -18.48 8.68 7.19
CA GLN A 143 -18.54 7.89 5.96
C GLN A 143 -18.60 8.78 4.71
N PHE A 144 -18.15 8.27 3.57
CA PHE A 144 -18.25 8.97 2.29
C PHE A 144 -19.72 9.11 1.84
N SER A 145 -20.45 8.01 1.86
CA SER A 145 -21.88 7.92 1.56
C SER A 145 -22.49 6.67 2.21
N GLU A 146 -23.81 6.49 2.09
CA GLU A 146 -24.47 5.26 2.55
C GLU A 146 -23.95 3.99 1.86
N ASN A 147 -23.51 4.12 0.60
CA ASN A 147 -22.94 3.01 -0.17
C ASN A 147 -21.45 2.78 0.12
N PHE A 148 -20.76 3.75 0.69
CA PHE A 148 -19.36 3.71 1.04
C PHE A 148 -19.16 4.07 2.53
N PRO A 149 -19.41 3.11 3.44
CA PRO A 149 -19.19 3.29 4.87
C PRO A 149 -17.69 3.41 5.17
N CYS A 150 -17.34 3.78 6.41
CA CYS A 150 -15.96 3.86 6.85
C CYS A 150 -15.25 2.52 6.70
N ALA A 151 -14.23 2.46 5.85
CA ALA A 151 -13.36 1.31 5.73
C ALA A 151 -12.45 1.20 6.95
N GLN A 152 -12.29 -0.02 7.48
CA GLN A 152 -11.40 -0.28 8.62
C GLN A 152 -9.96 -0.41 8.10
N LEU A 153 -9.19 0.66 8.19
CA LEU A 153 -7.85 0.76 7.63
C LEU A 153 -6.79 1.11 8.69
N HIS A 154 -5.56 0.77 8.37
CA HIS A 154 -4.33 1.40 8.86
C HIS A 154 -3.47 1.84 7.66
N TRP A 155 -2.45 2.64 7.89
CA TRP A 155 -1.73 3.27 6.80
C TRP A 155 -0.22 3.14 6.95
N ILE A 156 0.45 3.02 5.80
CA ILE A 156 1.88 3.22 5.64
C ILE A 156 2.12 4.57 4.97
N LEU A 157 3.07 5.33 5.48
CA LEU A 157 3.45 6.66 5.01
C LEU A 157 4.96 6.73 4.94
N ALA A 158 5.54 7.11 3.80
CA ALA A 158 6.97 7.05 3.60
C ALA A 158 7.50 8.09 2.61
N ASP A 159 8.75 8.50 2.81
CA ASP A 159 9.59 9.23 1.88
C ASP A 159 11.03 8.69 1.90
N THR A 160 11.97 9.38 1.26
CA THR A 160 13.40 8.99 1.23
C THR A 160 14.05 8.94 2.61
N SER A 161 13.49 9.60 3.61
CA SER A 161 14.04 9.71 4.98
C SER A 161 13.60 8.58 5.91
N GLY A 162 12.45 7.89 5.59
CA GLY A 162 11.94 6.83 6.44
C GLY A 162 10.54 6.38 6.11
N CYS A 163 9.97 5.63 7.03
CA CYS A 163 8.64 5.03 6.91
C CYS A 163 7.92 5.05 8.25
N LEU A 164 6.62 5.34 8.23
CA LEU A 164 5.72 5.30 9.38
C LEU A 164 4.59 4.33 9.15
N VAL A 165 4.06 3.75 10.23
CA VAL A 165 2.75 3.10 10.27
C VAL A 165 1.83 3.91 11.17
N ILE A 166 0.59 4.09 10.73
CA ILE A 166 -0.44 4.85 11.42
C ILE A 166 -1.62 3.93 11.68
N GLU A 167 -1.96 3.74 12.95
CA GLU A 167 -3.04 2.88 13.41
C GLU A 167 -3.95 3.67 14.36
N SER A 168 -5.23 3.79 13.99
CA SER A 168 -6.27 4.34 14.85
C SER A 168 -7.05 3.18 15.45
N MET A 169 -6.90 2.94 16.74
CA MET A 169 -7.47 1.80 17.46
C MET A 169 -8.29 2.29 18.66
N LYS A 170 -8.99 1.36 19.34
CA LYS A 170 -9.82 1.70 20.51
C LYS A 170 -9.03 2.31 21.67
N ASP A 171 -7.76 1.98 21.80
CA ASP A 171 -6.83 2.49 22.81
C ASP A 171 -6.11 3.78 22.40
N GLY A 172 -6.32 4.26 21.18
CA GLY A 172 -5.80 5.54 20.71
C GLY A 172 -5.32 5.59 19.28
N PHE A 173 -4.73 6.73 18.93
CA PHE A 173 -4.12 7.00 17.64
C PHE A 173 -2.60 6.81 17.76
N HIS A 174 -2.07 5.84 17.04
CA HIS A 174 -0.67 5.42 17.15
C HIS A 174 0.11 5.71 15.87
N ILE A 175 1.34 6.18 16.04
CA ILE A 175 2.30 6.43 14.97
C ILE A 175 3.59 5.68 15.31
N TYR A 176 3.92 4.67 14.50
CA TYR A 176 5.12 3.85 14.70
C TYR A 176 6.17 4.14 13.64
N ASP A 177 7.44 4.19 14.03
CA ASP A 177 8.54 4.13 13.07
C ASP A 177 8.64 2.71 12.51
N ASN A 178 8.72 2.61 11.18
CA ASN A 178 8.76 1.33 10.47
C ASN A 178 10.14 1.10 9.83
N PRO A 179 11.05 0.42 10.53
CA PRO A 179 12.43 0.23 10.03
C PRO A 179 12.51 -0.76 8.88
N VAL A 180 11.51 -1.63 8.70
CA VAL A 180 11.49 -2.60 7.60
C VAL A 180 10.80 -2.06 6.36
N GLY A 181 9.99 -0.97 6.49
CA GLY A 181 9.29 -0.34 5.38
C GLY A 181 8.31 -1.29 4.67
N VAL A 182 7.62 -2.15 5.42
CA VAL A 182 6.59 -3.09 4.97
C VAL A 182 5.39 -2.96 5.87
N LEU A 183 4.19 -3.06 5.32
CA LEU A 183 2.94 -3.19 6.06
C LEU A 183 2.04 -4.20 5.36
N THR A 184 1.35 -5.03 6.13
CA THR A 184 0.30 -5.94 5.63
C THR A 184 -1.03 -5.60 6.30
N ASN A 185 -1.72 -6.56 6.89
CA ASN A 185 -3.00 -6.35 7.55
C ASN A 185 -2.86 -6.61 9.07
N ASN A 186 -3.83 -7.31 9.68
CA ASN A 186 -3.72 -7.77 11.09
C ASN A 186 -2.54 -8.74 11.29
N PRO A 187 -1.95 -8.78 12.47
CA PRO A 187 -2.24 -8.02 13.68
C PRO A 187 -1.67 -6.59 13.65
N PRO A 188 -1.87 -5.78 14.72
CA PRO A 188 -1.23 -4.46 14.86
C PRO A 188 0.28 -4.50 14.64
N PHE A 189 0.83 -3.42 14.08
CA PHE A 189 2.21 -3.34 13.62
C PHE A 189 3.27 -3.75 14.67
N PRO A 190 3.18 -3.38 15.96
CA PRO A 190 4.14 -3.85 16.96
C PRO A 190 4.20 -5.37 17.09
N GLN A 191 3.08 -6.06 16.88
CA GLN A 191 3.04 -7.53 16.92
C GLN A 191 3.66 -8.13 15.66
N GLN A 192 3.45 -7.51 14.48
CA GLN A 192 4.13 -7.92 13.25
C GLN A 192 5.65 -7.79 13.39
N MET A 193 6.14 -6.69 13.96
CA MET A 193 7.55 -6.48 14.24
C MET A 193 8.10 -7.48 15.26
N PHE A 194 7.35 -7.74 16.35
CA PHE A 194 7.76 -8.73 17.34
C PHE A 194 7.93 -10.13 16.75
N GLN A 195 7.04 -10.51 15.82
CA GLN A 195 7.09 -11.82 15.17
C GLN A 195 8.37 -12.05 14.36
N LEU A 196 9.01 -11.00 13.83
CA LEU A 196 10.29 -11.13 13.10
C LEU A 196 11.40 -11.75 13.96
N ASN A 197 11.30 -11.68 15.30
CA ASN A 197 12.27 -12.35 16.19
C ASN A 197 12.33 -13.87 15.99
N ASN A 198 11.22 -14.49 15.54
CA ASN A 198 11.20 -15.92 15.25
C ASN A 198 12.01 -16.31 14.00
N TYR A 199 12.36 -15.32 13.17
CA TYR A 199 12.99 -15.49 11.87
C TYR A 199 14.43 -14.92 11.80
N GLN A 200 15.00 -14.55 12.93
CA GLN A 200 16.34 -13.92 13.00
C GLN A 200 17.48 -14.82 12.47
N SER A 201 17.25 -16.13 12.38
CA SER A 201 18.19 -17.10 11.80
C SER A 201 18.18 -17.16 10.29
N LEU A 202 17.16 -16.60 9.64
CA LEU A 202 17.05 -16.59 8.18
C LEU A 202 18.17 -15.80 7.54
N SER A 203 18.70 -16.31 6.44
CA SER A 203 19.81 -15.71 5.71
C SER A 203 19.71 -16.01 4.21
N PRO A 204 20.15 -15.10 3.32
CA PRO A 204 20.31 -15.42 1.90
C PRO A 204 21.51 -16.34 1.64
N ARG A 205 22.35 -16.59 2.64
CA ARG A 205 23.54 -17.46 2.56
C ARG A 205 23.17 -18.89 2.92
N GLN A 206 24.00 -19.85 2.48
CA GLN A 206 23.87 -21.23 2.91
C GLN A 206 24.07 -21.36 4.43
N PRO A 207 23.28 -22.21 5.11
CA PRO A 207 23.40 -22.40 6.54
C PRO A 207 24.72 -23.11 6.89
N LYS A 208 25.30 -22.77 8.04
CA LYS A 208 26.32 -23.60 8.67
C LYS A 208 25.66 -24.70 9.47
N ASN A 209 26.27 -25.90 9.47
CA ASN A 209 25.80 -26.95 10.36
C ASN A 209 26.06 -26.59 11.82
N THR A 210 25.01 -26.27 12.56
CA THR A 210 25.05 -25.98 14.00
C THR A 210 24.07 -26.88 14.75
N PHE A 211 23.59 -27.96 14.14
CA PHE A 211 22.52 -28.79 14.68
C PHE A 211 22.96 -29.54 15.97
N ALA A 212 24.06 -30.24 15.88
CA ALA A 212 24.68 -30.91 17.04
C ALA A 212 26.17 -31.16 16.81
N PRO A 213 27.02 -31.14 17.86
CA PRO A 213 28.40 -31.56 17.75
C PRO A 213 28.53 -33.01 17.28
N GLY A 214 29.44 -33.24 16.33
CA GLY A 214 29.74 -34.58 15.83
C GLY A 214 28.73 -35.13 14.81
N LEU A 215 27.66 -34.41 14.49
CA LEU A 215 26.73 -34.77 13.40
C LEU A 215 27.03 -33.92 12.16
N GLU A 216 27.51 -34.56 11.10
CA GLU A 216 27.79 -33.88 9.83
C GLU A 216 26.53 -33.84 8.96
N LEU A 217 25.95 -32.66 8.78
CA LEU A 217 24.86 -32.38 7.88
C LEU A 217 25.34 -31.47 6.76
N GLN A 218 24.88 -31.71 5.54
CA GLN A 218 25.27 -30.96 4.34
C GLN A 218 24.05 -30.29 3.70
N SER A 219 24.27 -29.09 3.13
CA SER A 219 23.26 -28.46 2.30
C SER A 219 23.09 -29.22 1.00
N TYR A 220 21.86 -29.66 0.71
CA TYR A 220 21.53 -30.42 -0.50
C TYR A 220 21.02 -29.55 -1.66
N SER A 221 20.72 -28.26 -1.39
CA SER A 221 20.30 -27.29 -2.42
C SER A 221 20.72 -25.86 -2.05
N ARG A 222 20.64 -24.95 -3.04
CA ARG A 222 20.79 -23.51 -2.78
C ARG A 222 19.52 -22.97 -2.10
N GLY A 223 19.64 -21.82 -1.42
CA GLY A 223 18.52 -21.16 -0.74
C GLY A 223 18.16 -21.71 0.64
N MET A 224 18.86 -22.72 1.14
CA MET A 224 18.57 -23.35 2.42
C MET A 224 18.76 -22.44 3.64
N GLY A 225 19.46 -21.31 3.50
CA GLY A 225 19.53 -20.30 4.57
C GLY A 225 18.18 -19.64 4.88
N ALA A 226 17.22 -19.75 3.97
CA ALA A 226 15.86 -19.25 4.17
C ALA A 226 14.86 -20.36 4.57
N LEU A 227 15.34 -21.54 5.01
CA LEU A 227 14.45 -22.59 5.55
C LEU A 227 13.65 -22.06 6.73
N GLY A 228 12.32 -22.23 6.66
CA GLY A 228 11.39 -21.69 7.64
C GLY A 228 10.84 -20.30 7.29
N LEU A 229 11.28 -19.66 6.18
CA LEU A 229 10.58 -18.49 5.65
C LEU A 229 9.14 -18.90 5.30
N PRO A 230 8.12 -18.20 5.86
CA PRO A 230 6.74 -18.61 5.66
C PRO A 230 6.31 -18.46 4.20
N GLY A 231 5.52 -19.42 3.73
CA GLY A 231 5.05 -19.48 2.34
C GLY A 231 3.54 -19.33 2.19
N ASP A 232 2.79 -19.35 3.30
CA ASP A 232 1.35 -19.14 3.28
C ASP A 232 0.98 -17.66 3.05
N LEU A 233 -0.30 -17.44 2.71
CA LEU A 233 -0.81 -16.12 2.30
C LEU A 233 -1.35 -15.27 3.47
N SER A 234 -1.21 -15.74 4.72
CA SER A 234 -1.65 -14.95 5.88
C SER A 234 -0.88 -13.62 6.00
N SER A 235 -1.50 -12.64 6.62
CA SER A 235 -0.92 -11.30 6.79
C SER A 235 0.46 -11.33 7.44
N ALA A 236 0.61 -12.08 8.54
CA ALA A 236 1.86 -12.20 9.28
C ALA A 236 2.97 -12.90 8.46
N SER A 237 2.61 -13.90 7.67
CA SER A 237 3.52 -14.61 6.77
C SER A 237 3.97 -13.73 5.61
N ARG A 238 3.05 -12.98 4.98
CA ARG A 238 3.37 -12.01 3.94
C ARG A 238 4.26 -10.89 4.46
N PHE A 239 3.99 -10.37 5.67
CA PHE A 239 4.87 -9.38 6.31
C PHE A 239 6.29 -9.88 6.43
N THR A 240 6.50 -11.06 7.01
CA THR A 240 7.81 -11.68 7.19
C THR A 240 8.50 -11.93 5.85
N LYS A 241 7.76 -12.50 4.89
CA LYS A 241 8.30 -12.85 3.57
C LYS A 241 8.74 -11.62 2.79
N VAL A 242 7.91 -10.57 2.75
CA VAL A 242 8.26 -9.33 2.05
C VAL A 242 9.38 -8.58 2.76
N ALA A 243 9.38 -8.53 4.11
CA ALA A 243 10.47 -7.93 4.88
C ALA A 243 11.81 -8.62 4.57
N PHE A 244 11.85 -9.96 4.61
CA PHE A 244 13.06 -10.72 4.28
C PHE A 244 13.48 -10.49 2.83
N THR A 245 12.56 -10.64 1.88
CA THR A 245 12.84 -10.48 0.44
C THR A 245 13.36 -9.08 0.14
N LYS A 246 12.65 -8.04 0.59
CA LYS A 246 13.02 -6.65 0.37
C LYS A 246 14.41 -6.30 0.94
N MET A 247 14.67 -6.70 2.18
CA MET A 247 15.92 -6.32 2.87
C MET A 247 17.16 -7.06 2.32
N ASN A 248 16.97 -8.20 1.67
CA ASN A 248 18.05 -8.97 1.06
C ASN A 248 18.11 -8.81 -0.48
N SER A 249 17.10 -8.20 -1.11
CA SER A 249 17.07 -7.96 -2.55
C SER A 249 18.16 -6.99 -3.00
N ARG A 250 18.64 -7.20 -4.22
CA ARG A 250 19.60 -6.33 -4.89
C ARG A 250 19.05 -6.00 -6.27
N SER A 251 19.14 -4.76 -6.68
CA SER A 251 18.92 -4.33 -8.07
C SER A 251 20.14 -3.58 -8.58
N GLY A 252 20.19 -3.35 -9.89
CA GLY A 252 21.08 -2.35 -10.45
C GLY A 252 20.60 -0.92 -10.14
N ASP A 253 21.33 0.07 -10.67
CA ASP A 253 21.11 1.49 -10.38
C ASP A 253 20.11 2.15 -11.34
N SER A 254 19.71 1.47 -12.42
CA SER A 254 18.74 2.00 -13.37
C SER A 254 17.32 1.91 -12.79
N GLU A 255 16.47 2.84 -13.25
CA GLU A 255 15.05 2.84 -12.88
C GLU A 255 14.35 1.54 -13.29
N LEU A 256 14.61 1.05 -14.52
CA LEU A 256 13.99 -0.18 -15.01
C LEU A 256 14.36 -1.40 -14.17
N GLU A 257 15.63 -1.53 -13.75
CA GLU A 257 16.06 -2.59 -12.85
C GLU A 257 15.41 -2.49 -11.47
N SER A 258 15.31 -1.26 -10.93
CA SER A 258 14.71 -1.01 -9.63
C SER A 258 13.19 -1.27 -9.62
N VAL A 259 12.49 -0.84 -10.67
CA VAL A 259 11.05 -1.12 -10.88
C VAL A 259 10.83 -2.63 -11.01
N SER A 260 11.60 -3.31 -11.88
CA SER A 260 11.51 -4.76 -12.03
C SER A 260 11.73 -5.47 -10.69
N GLN A 261 12.78 -5.09 -9.93
CA GLN A 261 13.05 -5.67 -8.61
C GLN A 261 11.92 -5.42 -7.61
N PHE A 262 11.28 -4.24 -7.65
CA PHE A 262 10.14 -3.95 -6.79
C PHE A 262 8.94 -4.87 -7.06
N PHE A 263 8.63 -5.12 -8.34
CA PHE A 263 7.58 -6.08 -8.71
C PHE A 263 7.95 -7.51 -8.29
N HIS A 264 9.22 -7.92 -8.35
CA HIS A 264 9.65 -9.21 -7.80
C HIS A 264 9.51 -9.30 -6.28
N ILE A 265 9.74 -8.21 -5.55
CA ILE A 265 9.54 -8.17 -4.09
C ILE A 265 8.08 -8.41 -3.76
N LEU A 266 7.15 -7.64 -4.32
CA LEU A 266 5.72 -7.76 -4.06
C LEU A 266 5.11 -9.01 -4.70
N GLY A 267 5.55 -9.42 -5.90
CA GLY A 267 5.11 -10.66 -6.54
C GLY A 267 5.43 -11.92 -5.73
N SER A 268 6.33 -11.83 -4.75
CA SER A 268 6.57 -12.93 -3.81
C SER A 268 5.36 -13.29 -2.95
N VAL A 269 4.36 -12.42 -2.87
CA VAL A 269 3.13 -12.58 -2.05
C VAL A 269 1.84 -12.35 -2.85
N ASP A 270 1.91 -12.46 -4.17
CA ASP A 270 0.73 -12.41 -5.03
C ASP A 270 -0.29 -13.47 -4.65
N GLN A 271 -1.56 -13.09 -4.66
CA GLN A 271 -2.69 -13.98 -4.38
C GLN A 271 -3.19 -14.60 -5.68
N GLN A 272 -3.01 -15.92 -5.82
CA GLN A 272 -3.46 -16.65 -7.01
C GLN A 272 -4.92 -17.09 -6.84
N ARG A 273 -5.71 -16.99 -7.92
CA ARG A 273 -7.10 -17.45 -7.94
C ARG A 273 -7.19 -18.92 -7.55
N GLY A 274 -8.01 -19.23 -6.56
CA GLY A 274 -8.17 -20.59 -6.02
C GLY A 274 -7.36 -20.85 -4.76
N CYS A 275 -6.36 -20.04 -4.42
CA CYS A 275 -5.51 -20.27 -3.25
C CYS A 275 -6.02 -19.60 -1.95
N CYS A 276 -6.95 -18.64 -2.07
CA CYS A 276 -7.61 -18.00 -0.93
C CYS A 276 -9.11 -17.88 -1.21
N GLU A 277 -9.91 -18.82 -0.70
CA GLU A 277 -11.36 -18.81 -0.82
C GLU A 277 -11.97 -17.95 0.29
N VAL A 278 -12.78 -16.94 -0.09
CA VAL A 278 -13.45 -16.04 0.84
C VAL A 278 -14.93 -16.39 1.03
N ALA A 279 -15.54 -17.04 0.03
CA ALA A 279 -16.86 -17.63 0.05
C ALA A 279 -16.93 -18.69 -1.06
N GLU A 280 -18.01 -19.47 -1.13
CA GLU A 280 -18.19 -20.48 -2.16
C GLU A 280 -17.97 -19.90 -3.57
N ASN A 281 -16.98 -20.43 -4.29
CA ASN A 281 -16.53 -19.99 -5.63
C ASN A 281 -16.10 -18.51 -5.71
N LYS A 282 -15.74 -17.87 -4.59
CA LYS A 282 -15.18 -16.52 -4.56
C LYS A 282 -13.77 -16.57 -3.98
N TYR A 283 -12.83 -16.04 -4.72
CA TYR A 283 -11.40 -16.11 -4.40
C TYR A 283 -10.82 -14.71 -4.30
N GLU A 284 -10.02 -14.49 -3.29
CA GLU A 284 -9.16 -13.31 -3.23
C GLU A 284 -8.00 -13.46 -4.21
N ILE A 285 -7.74 -12.42 -4.99
CA ILE A 285 -6.64 -12.33 -5.94
C ILE A 285 -5.95 -10.97 -5.82
N THR A 286 -4.70 -10.89 -6.22
CA THR A 286 -4.00 -9.60 -6.35
C THR A 286 -4.54 -8.86 -7.56
N LEU A 287 -5.51 -7.95 -7.36
CA LEU A 287 -6.13 -7.18 -8.44
C LEU A 287 -5.09 -6.35 -9.19
N TYR A 288 -4.20 -5.70 -8.46
CA TYR A 288 -3.07 -4.97 -9.02
C TYR A 288 -1.88 -4.93 -8.05
N THR A 289 -0.70 -4.77 -8.63
CA THR A 289 0.51 -4.36 -7.92
C THR A 289 0.93 -3.00 -8.43
N SER A 290 1.20 -2.05 -7.51
CA SER A 290 1.74 -0.73 -7.84
C SER A 290 3.20 -0.59 -7.43
N CYS A 291 3.90 0.28 -8.15
CA CYS A 291 5.27 0.73 -7.85
C CYS A 291 5.38 2.19 -8.27
N CYS A 292 5.54 3.11 -7.33
CA CYS A 292 5.75 4.51 -7.64
C CYS A 292 7.23 4.85 -7.56
N ASN A 293 7.81 5.46 -8.61
CA ASN A 293 9.05 6.20 -8.45
C ASN A 293 8.70 7.57 -7.83
N ALA A 294 8.86 7.67 -6.52
CA ALA A 294 8.43 8.85 -5.78
C ALA A 294 9.29 10.10 -6.07
N ILE A 295 10.51 9.91 -6.56
CA ILE A 295 11.40 11.04 -6.95
C ILE A 295 10.97 11.64 -8.28
N LYS A 296 10.50 10.78 -9.22
CA LYS A 296 10.14 11.20 -10.58
C LYS A 296 8.64 11.42 -10.79
N GLY A 297 7.81 11.07 -9.82
CA GLY A 297 6.36 11.20 -9.95
C GLY A 297 5.75 10.22 -10.95
N ILE A 298 6.32 9.03 -11.10
CA ILE A 298 5.86 8.01 -12.04
C ILE A 298 5.17 6.89 -11.28
N TYR A 299 3.96 6.56 -11.68
CA TYR A 299 3.15 5.46 -11.15
C TYR A 299 3.18 4.27 -12.11
N TYR A 300 3.88 3.19 -11.74
CA TYR A 300 3.91 1.91 -12.45
C TYR A 300 2.91 0.95 -11.84
N TYR A 301 2.29 0.10 -12.67
CA TYR A 301 1.38 -0.93 -12.20
C TYR A 301 1.31 -2.12 -13.18
N ASN A 302 0.93 -3.27 -12.66
CA ASN A 302 0.37 -4.38 -13.41
C ASN A 302 -0.92 -4.86 -12.75
N THR A 303 -1.67 -5.72 -13.42
CA THR A 303 -2.92 -6.30 -12.88
C THR A 303 -2.88 -7.81 -12.92
N TYR A 304 -3.84 -8.45 -12.27
CA TYR A 304 -3.98 -9.90 -12.33
C TYR A 304 -4.13 -10.41 -13.77
N GLU A 305 -4.91 -9.71 -14.58
CA GLU A 305 -5.20 -10.09 -15.97
C GLU A 305 -4.15 -9.57 -16.98
N ASN A 306 -3.27 -8.63 -16.57
CA ASN A 306 -2.22 -8.06 -17.44
C ASN A 306 -0.90 -7.93 -16.69
N HIS A 307 0.03 -8.84 -16.96
CA HIS A 307 1.36 -8.89 -16.35
C HIS A 307 2.33 -7.82 -16.89
N GLN A 308 1.96 -7.12 -17.98
CA GLN A 308 2.78 -6.03 -18.48
C GLN A 308 2.81 -4.89 -17.47
N ILE A 309 4.01 -4.38 -17.18
CA ILE A 309 4.16 -3.16 -16.39
C ILE A 309 3.75 -1.97 -17.25
N ASN A 310 2.74 -1.25 -16.79
CA ASN A 310 2.23 0.00 -17.38
C ASN A 310 2.65 1.17 -16.51
N ALA A 311 2.70 2.39 -17.06
CA ALA A 311 3.14 3.56 -16.31
C ALA A 311 2.35 4.82 -16.70
N VAL A 312 2.14 5.69 -15.70
CA VAL A 312 1.66 7.06 -15.87
C VAL A 312 2.65 8.00 -15.19
N ASP A 313 3.18 8.94 -15.95
CA ASP A 313 4.09 9.98 -15.47
C ASP A 313 3.30 11.28 -15.26
N MET A 314 3.15 11.70 -13.98
CA MET A 314 2.35 12.89 -13.64
C MET A 314 2.92 14.17 -14.28
N HIS A 315 4.23 14.24 -14.50
CA HIS A 315 4.87 15.43 -15.04
C HIS A 315 4.72 15.60 -16.55
N ARG A 316 4.13 14.61 -17.24
CA ARG A 316 3.70 14.76 -18.65
C ARG A 316 2.35 15.42 -18.78
N GLU A 317 1.66 15.66 -17.65
CA GLU A 317 0.35 16.29 -17.60
C GLU A 317 0.42 17.76 -17.16
N ASN A 318 -0.62 18.51 -17.46
CA ASN A 318 -0.77 19.86 -16.93
C ASN A 318 -1.25 19.81 -15.48
N LEU A 319 -0.31 19.90 -14.54
CA LEU A 319 -0.60 19.82 -13.11
C LEU A 319 -1.23 21.11 -12.53
N ASP A 320 -1.47 22.15 -13.33
CA ASP A 320 -2.07 23.40 -12.88
C ASP A 320 -3.56 23.53 -13.30
N THR A 321 -4.19 22.42 -13.71
CA THR A 321 -5.64 22.35 -13.96
C THR A 321 -6.45 22.20 -12.67
N THR A 322 -7.79 22.34 -12.80
CA THR A 322 -8.73 22.17 -11.70
C THR A 322 -9.52 20.85 -11.75
N ALA A 323 -9.39 20.09 -12.82
CA ALA A 323 -10.10 18.83 -13.02
C ALA A 323 -9.17 17.63 -12.85
N LEU A 324 -9.70 16.52 -12.32
CA LEU A 324 -8.98 15.25 -12.25
C LEU A 324 -8.56 14.79 -13.65
N ILE A 325 -7.34 14.28 -13.74
CA ILE A 325 -6.84 13.58 -14.92
C ILE A 325 -6.91 12.09 -14.62
N ARG A 326 -7.53 11.31 -15.51
CA ARG A 326 -7.89 9.92 -15.23
C ARG A 326 -7.42 8.99 -16.33
N TYR A 327 -6.89 7.84 -15.94
CA TYR A 327 -6.47 6.78 -16.85
C TYR A 327 -7.11 5.47 -16.42
N PRO A 328 -7.90 4.82 -17.28
CA PRO A 328 -8.43 3.49 -16.99
C PRO A 328 -7.28 2.48 -16.85
N VAL A 329 -7.43 1.53 -15.96
CA VAL A 329 -6.49 0.44 -15.78
C VAL A 329 -6.51 -0.46 -17.04
N LEU A 330 -5.33 -0.82 -17.53
CA LEU A 330 -5.16 -1.74 -18.66
C LEU A 330 -5.18 -3.19 -18.18
N GLU A 331 -6.30 -3.88 -18.41
CA GLU A 331 -6.52 -5.26 -17.95
C GLU A 331 -6.25 -6.30 -19.04
N THR A 332 -6.16 -5.89 -20.32
CA THR A 332 -5.93 -6.83 -21.41
C THR A 332 -4.47 -7.26 -21.48
N GLN A 333 -4.23 -8.57 -21.33
CA GLN A 333 -2.89 -9.15 -21.45
C GLN A 333 -2.32 -8.92 -22.86
N ASN A 334 -1.13 -8.34 -22.90
CA ASN A 334 -0.38 -8.16 -24.14
C ASN A 334 0.77 -9.18 -24.17
N ILE A 335 0.72 -10.07 -25.18
CA ILE A 335 1.74 -11.08 -25.40
C ILE A 335 2.53 -10.70 -26.67
N LEU A 336 3.83 -10.47 -26.52
CA LEU A 336 4.71 -10.24 -27.64
C LEU A 336 5.19 -11.58 -28.22
N PHE A 337 4.73 -11.92 -29.42
CA PHE A 337 5.27 -13.04 -30.18
C PHE A 337 6.61 -12.65 -30.81
N GLN A 338 7.62 -13.50 -30.67
CA GLN A 338 8.98 -13.24 -31.18
C GLN A 338 9.20 -13.82 -32.59
N ASN A 339 8.23 -14.52 -33.16
CA ASN A 339 8.24 -15.11 -34.51
C ASN A 339 7.18 -14.51 -35.40
#